data_82e2a2892521dd67da0167d77675685a
#
_entry.id   82e2a2892521dd67da0167d77675685a
#
_cell.length_a   1.000
_cell.length_b   1.000
_cell.length_c   1.000
_cell.angle_alpha   90.00
_cell.angle_beta   90.00
_cell.angle_gamma   90.00
#
_symmetry.space_group_name_H-M   'P 1'
#
loop_
_entity.id
_entity.type
_entity.pdbx_description
1 polymer ?
#
loop_
_entity_poly.entity_id
_entity_poly.type
_entity_poly.pdbx_seq_one_letter_code
_entity_poly.pdbx_strand_id
1 'polypeptide(L)'
;YAQTPGRFIKLLISDGNENNPRYLGVVSISSDVITITDRDKYIGWTAENKLEDKKLVYSAIGSCIMSTQPFGYNFLGGKLVAALVTSNATRKIWKDLYGQTLVGITTTSLYGSYSMYNSLKWWHKCGSSTGKMTIKPDDIVYNTWHQWIKDNKADEYKKAMTQKEGVNGPVTGAKNRVLSMIFQSLNIKTSNYTHGYERGVYYSCFY
;
A
#
# COMPACT_ATOMS: atom_id res chain seq x y z
N TYR A 1 16.01 -6.19 7.77
CA TYR A 1 14.86 -5.75 6.97
C TYR A 1 15.31 -4.62 6.05
N ALA A 2 15.07 -4.75 4.75
CA ALA A 2 15.32 -3.68 3.80
C ALA A 2 14.52 -2.43 4.23
N GLN A 3 15.18 -1.28 4.25
CA GLN A 3 14.50 -0.03 4.59
C GLN A 3 13.41 0.24 3.56
N THR A 4 12.19 0.48 4.02
CA THR A 4 11.10 0.90 3.15
C THR A 4 11.43 2.29 2.60
N PRO A 5 11.49 2.48 1.29
CA PRO A 5 11.77 3.81 0.74
C PRO A 5 10.67 4.79 1.08
N GLY A 6 11.05 6.04 1.36
CA GLY A 6 10.12 7.11 1.73
C GLY A 6 9.87 7.21 3.23
N ARG A 7 8.84 7.96 3.59
CA ARG A 7 8.42 8.16 4.99
C ARG A 7 7.74 6.91 5.51
N PHE A 8 8.06 6.51 6.72
CA PHE A 8 7.52 5.30 7.30
C PHE A 8 7.52 5.36 8.83
N ILE A 9 6.39 5.11 9.46
CA ILE A 9 6.26 5.00 10.92
C ILE A 9 5.60 3.68 11.31
N LYS A 10 6.02 3.15 12.45
CA LYS A 10 5.38 2.01 13.12
C LYS A 10 4.90 2.47 14.48
N LEU A 11 3.64 2.19 14.78
CA LEU A 11 3.03 2.51 16.07
C LEU A 11 2.57 1.22 16.72
N LEU A 12 2.86 1.12 18.01
CA LEU A 12 2.34 0.09 18.88
C LEU A 12 1.29 0.73 19.79
N ILE A 13 0.09 0.16 19.80
CA ILE A 13 -1.03 0.66 20.59
C ILE A 13 -1.12 -0.17 21.84
N SER A 14 -1.09 0.47 23.00
CA SER A 14 -1.22 -0.14 24.32
C SER A 14 -2.32 0.52 25.15
N ASP A 15 -2.66 -0.10 26.26
CA ASP A 15 -3.64 0.41 27.23
C ASP A 15 -3.08 1.54 28.14
N GLY A 16 -1.85 1.95 27.91
CA GLY A 16 -1.20 3.03 28.68
C GLY A 16 -0.64 2.60 30.03
N ASN A 17 -0.72 1.33 30.41
CA ASN A 17 -0.10 0.84 31.64
C ASN A 17 1.41 0.67 31.44
N GLU A 18 2.20 1.58 32.01
CA GLU A 18 3.65 1.60 31.82
C GLU A 18 4.36 0.39 32.45
N ASN A 19 3.83 -0.14 33.56
CA ASN A 19 4.45 -1.25 34.30
C ASN A 19 4.16 -2.62 33.67
N ASN A 20 2.98 -2.78 33.06
CA ASN A 20 2.55 -4.03 32.42
C ASN A 20 1.65 -3.71 31.19
N PRO A 21 2.23 -3.23 30.10
CA PRO A 21 1.46 -2.78 28.95
C PRO A 21 0.75 -3.95 28.25
N ARG A 22 -0.53 -3.77 28.00
CA ARG A 22 -1.32 -4.69 27.17
C ARG A 22 -1.36 -4.11 25.75
N TYR A 23 -0.79 -4.85 24.83
CA TYR A 23 -0.73 -4.42 23.43
C TYR A 23 -2.02 -4.76 22.70
N LEU A 24 -2.69 -3.74 22.22
CA LEU A 24 -4.00 -3.80 21.58
C LEU A 24 -3.92 -3.84 20.05
N GLY A 25 -2.86 -3.32 19.47
CA GLY A 25 -2.72 -3.28 18.02
C GLY A 25 -1.39 -2.74 17.54
N VAL A 26 -1.15 -2.98 16.26
CA VAL A 26 0.00 -2.46 15.52
C VAL A 26 -0.47 -1.69 14.29
N VAL A 27 0.22 -0.61 13.99
CA VAL A 27 -0.04 0.24 12.83
C VAL A 27 1.26 0.52 12.12
N SER A 28 1.25 0.40 10.80
CA SER A 28 2.33 0.88 9.93
C SER A 28 1.75 1.86 8.92
N ILE A 29 2.32 3.06 8.89
CA ILE A 29 1.92 4.13 7.98
C ILE A 29 3.13 4.50 7.14
N SER A 30 2.95 4.60 5.85
CA SER A 30 4.01 4.97 4.90
C SER A 30 3.56 6.07 3.95
N SER A 31 4.52 6.59 3.17
CA SER A 31 4.19 7.48 2.04
C SER A 31 3.10 6.86 1.19
N ASP A 32 2.14 7.68 0.76
CA ASP A 32 0.99 7.18 0.00
C ASP A 32 1.40 6.70 -1.40
N VAL A 33 0.62 5.80 -1.96
CA VAL A 33 0.83 5.26 -3.31
C VAL A 33 0.40 6.29 -4.34
N ILE A 34 1.21 6.49 -5.37
CA ILE A 34 0.99 7.52 -6.41
C ILE A 34 -0.38 7.37 -7.06
N THR A 35 -0.82 6.15 -7.34
CA THR A 35 -2.08 5.91 -8.03
C THR A 35 -2.90 4.84 -7.32
N ILE A 36 -4.03 5.24 -6.79
CA ILE A 36 -5.14 4.36 -6.36
C ILE A 36 -6.40 4.96 -6.98
N THR A 37 -6.85 4.39 -8.07
CA THR A 37 -7.89 4.97 -8.94
C THR A 37 -9.14 5.39 -8.19
N ASP A 38 -9.64 4.55 -7.28
CA ASP A 38 -10.89 4.84 -6.56
C ASP A 38 -10.71 5.92 -5.50
N ARG A 39 -9.55 5.93 -4.81
CA ARG A 39 -9.19 7.04 -3.91
C ARG A 39 -9.09 8.35 -4.69
N ASP A 40 -8.37 8.33 -5.81
CA ASP A 40 -8.12 9.53 -6.61
C ASP A 40 -9.43 10.10 -7.15
N LYS A 41 -10.34 9.25 -7.60
CA LYS A 41 -11.70 9.66 -8.00
C LYS A 41 -12.50 10.26 -6.84
N TYR A 42 -12.44 9.62 -5.67
CA TYR A 42 -13.17 10.06 -4.48
C TYR A 42 -12.71 11.45 -4.00
N ILE A 43 -11.38 11.69 -4.01
CA ILE A 43 -10.80 12.98 -3.58
C ILE A 43 -10.87 14.03 -4.70
N GLY A 44 -11.05 13.62 -5.96
CA GLY A 44 -10.96 14.49 -7.13
C GLY A 44 -9.52 14.81 -7.54
N TRP A 45 -8.58 13.89 -7.31
CA TRP A 45 -7.18 14.10 -7.65
C TRP A 45 -6.85 13.73 -9.09
N THR A 46 -6.20 14.64 -9.79
CA THR A 46 -5.52 14.40 -11.07
C THR A 46 -4.06 14.00 -10.85
N ALA A 47 -3.38 13.57 -11.93
CA ALA A 47 -1.94 13.31 -11.87
C ALA A 47 -1.15 14.57 -11.51
N GLU A 48 -1.53 15.72 -12.07
CA GLU A 48 -0.98 17.04 -11.81
C GLU A 48 -1.08 17.40 -10.32
N ASN A 49 -2.27 17.35 -9.72
CA ASN A 49 -2.47 17.65 -8.32
C ASN A 49 -1.57 16.82 -7.40
N LYS A 50 -1.37 15.55 -7.73
CA LYS A 50 -0.58 14.63 -6.90
C LYS A 50 0.92 14.93 -6.96
N LEU A 51 1.44 15.20 -8.16
CA LEU A 51 2.88 15.27 -8.41
C LEU A 51 3.37 16.70 -8.48
N GLU A 52 2.77 17.56 -9.30
CA GLU A 52 3.19 18.95 -9.51
C GLU A 52 2.79 19.82 -8.32
N ASP A 53 1.53 19.79 -7.91
CA ASP A 53 1.04 20.48 -6.71
C ASP A 53 1.49 19.82 -5.40
N LYS A 54 2.18 18.68 -5.47
CA LYS A 54 2.70 17.91 -4.33
C LYS A 54 1.64 17.54 -3.28
N LYS A 55 0.37 17.44 -3.64
CA LYS A 55 -0.72 17.13 -2.69
C LYS A 55 -0.57 15.74 -2.07
N LEU A 56 0.04 14.79 -2.79
CA LEU A 56 0.32 13.45 -2.29
C LEU A 56 1.23 13.45 -1.03
N VAL A 57 2.04 14.51 -0.83
CA VAL A 57 2.91 14.65 0.34
C VAL A 57 2.12 14.76 1.65
N TYR A 58 0.89 15.27 1.58
CA TYR A 58 0.01 15.43 2.73
C TYR A 58 -0.90 14.22 2.97
N SER A 59 -0.72 13.14 2.21
CA SER A 59 -1.42 11.87 2.38
C SER A 59 -0.45 10.74 2.75
N ALA A 60 -0.98 9.72 3.39
CA ALA A 60 -0.24 8.52 3.75
C ALA A 60 -1.08 7.27 3.49
N ILE A 61 -0.43 6.11 3.42
CA ILE A 61 -1.12 4.82 3.37
C ILE A 61 -0.88 4.03 4.64
N GLY A 62 -1.96 3.57 5.26
CA GLY A 62 -1.94 2.57 6.31
C GLY A 62 -1.71 1.19 5.70
N SER A 63 -0.45 0.77 5.67
CA SER A 63 -0.04 -0.51 5.07
C SER A 63 -0.31 -1.71 5.99
N CYS A 64 -0.38 -1.48 7.29
CA CYS A 64 -0.79 -2.44 8.29
C CYS A 64 -1.60 -1.70 9.36
N ILE A 65 -2.84 -2.12 9.59
CA ILE A 65 -3.71 -1.64 10.66
C ILE A 65 -4.36 -2.88 11.24
N MET A 66 -3.88 -3.36 12.38
CA MET A 66 -4.23 -4.68 12.88
C MET A 66 -4.31 -4.71 14.39
N SER A 67 -5.34 -5.35 14.93
CA SER A 67 -5.43 -5.68 16.35
C SER A 67 -4.53 -6.87 16.68
N THR A 68 -3.97 -6.86 17.89
CA THR A 68 -3.09 -7.95 18.40
C THR A 68 -3.85 -8.87 19.34
N GLN A 69 -3.44 -10.14 19.36
CA GLN A 69 -3.90 -11.12 20.33
C GLN A 69 -3.13 -10.94 21.65
N PRO A 70 -3.72 -11.30 22.82
CA PRO A 70 -5.14 -11.65 23.01
C PRO A 70 -6.04 -10.43 23.25
N PHE A 71 -5.48 -9.28 23.60
CA PHE A 71 -6.24 -8.15 24.15
C PHE A 71 -6.97 -7.34 23.09
N GLY A 72 -6.34 -7.07 21.96
CA GLY A 72 -6.94 -6.22 20.93
C GLY A 72 -8.10 -6.89 20.18
N TYR A 73 -8.04 -8.22 20.04
CA TYR A 73 -9.04 -8.94 19.26
C TYR A 73 -10.38 -9.07 19.95
N ASN A 74 -10.37 -9.43 21.25
CA ASN A 74 -11.59 -9.84 21.96
C ASN A 74 -12.47 -8.69 22.45
N PHE A 75 -11.93 -7.48 22.67
CA PHE A 75 -12.67 -6.37 23.27
C PHE A 75 -13.17 -5.36 22.25
N LEU A 76 -12.31 -4.79 21.48
CA LEU A 76 -12.64 -3.69 20.58
C LEU A 76 -12.29 -4.01 19.12
N GLY A 77 -11.59 -5.10 18.91
CA GLY A 77 -11.18 -5.57 17.59
C GLY A 77 -10.40 -4.53 16.80
N GLY A 78 -10.36 -4.71 15.49
CA GLY A 78 -9.68 -3.80 14.58
C GLY A 78 -10.26 -2.39 14.52
N LYS A 79 -11.52 -2.17 14.96
CA LYS A 79 -12.15 -0.84 14.92
C LYS A 79 -11.46 0.18 15.80
N LEU A 80 -11.02 -0.21 17.01
CA LEU A 80 -10.25 0.68 17.88
C LEU A 80 -8.95 1.10 17.19
N VAL A 81 -8.21 0.14 16.64
CA VAL A 81 -6.95 0.39 15.96
C VAL A 81 -7.18 1.30 14.74
N ALA A 82 -8.23 1.02 13.95
CA ALA A 82 -8.61 1.85 12.81
C ALA A 82 -9.05 3.27 13.21
N ALA A 83 -9.63 3.44 14.40
CA ALA A 83 -9.97 4.75 14.94
C ALA A 83 -8.71 5.52 15.36
N LEU A 84 -7.81 4.87 16.08
CA LEU A 84 -6.60 5.52 16.61
C LEU A 84 -5.62 5.93 15.51
N VAL A 85 -5.58 5.20 14.40
CA VAL A 85 -4.70 5.57 13.27
C VAL A 85 -5.05 6.93 12.66
N THR A 86 -6.28 7.37 12.79
CA THR A 86 -6.77 8.68 12.34
C THR A 86 -6.81 9.74 13.43
N SER A 87 -6.21 9.45 14.58
CA SER A 87 -6.19 10.38 15.71
C SER A 87 -5.20 11.53 15.53
N ASN A 88 -5.41 12.61 16.28
CA ASN A 88 -4.48 13.73 16.34
C ASN A 88 -3.09 13.32 16.84
N ALA A 89 -2.98 12.28 17.66
CA ALA A 89 -1.70 11.73 18.11
C ALA A 89 -0.88 11.21 16.90
N THR A 90 -1.49 10.42 16.03
CA THR A 90 -0.85 9.93 14.79
C THR A 90 -0.42 11.09 13.89
N ARG A 91 -1.30 12.08 13.72
CA ARG A 91 -1.02 13.29 12.91
C ARG A 91 0.15 14.09 13.49
N LYS A 92 0.21 14.23 14.81
CA LYS A 92 1.31 14.92 15.50
C LYS A 92 2.64 14.19 15.33
N ILE A 93 2.67 12.87 15.57
CA ILE A 93 3.88 12.04 15.39
C ILE A 93 4.43 12.18 13.97
N TRP A 94 3.56 12.11 12.96
CA TRP A 94 3.97 12.28 11.58
C TRP A 94 4.56 13.65 11.29
N LYS A 95 3.90 14.71 11.80
CA LYS A 95 4.37 16.09 11.66
C LYS A 95 5.72 16.31 12.34
N ASP A 96 5.89 15.79 13.54
CA ASP A 96 7.13 15.93 14.32
C ASP A 96 8.32 15.24 13.60
N LEU A 97 8.08 14.09 12.94
CA LEU A 97 9.12 13.35 12.23
C LEU A 97 9.44 13.89 10.83
N TYR A 98 8.44 14.38 10.11
CA TYR A 98 8.59 14.71 8.68
C TYR A 98 8.28 16.15 8.32
N GLY A 99 7.83 16.96 9.27
CA GLY A 99 7.49 18.37 9.05
C GLY A 99 6.18 18.63 8.30
N GLN A 100 5.56 17.59 7.72
CA GLN A 100 4.30 17.74 6.99
C GLN A 100 3.12 17.29 7.83
N THR A 101 2.02 18.05 7.75
CA THR A 101 0.78 17.69 8.43
C THR A 101 -0.06 16.79 7.53
N LEU A 102 -0.39 15.59 7.99
CA LEU A 102 -1.30 14.70 7.25
C LEU A 102 -2.71 15.31 7.17
N VAL A 103 -3.27 15.27 5.97
CA VAL A 103 -4.65 15.64 5.68
C VAL A 103 -5.53 14.39 5.59
N GLY A 104 -4.99 13.27 5.16
CA GLY A 104 -5.72 12.03 5.06
C GLY A 104 -4.86 10.78 5.05
N ILE A 105 -5.50 9.66 5.32
CA ILE A 105 -4.91 8.33 5.27
C ILE A 105 -5.74 7.44 4.36
N THR A 106 -5.06 6.77 3.43
CA THR A 106 -5.61 5.71 2.59
C THR A 106 -5.33 4.35 3.21
N THR A 107 -6.19 3.38 3.01
CA THR A 107 -5.89 1.97 3.29
C THR A 107 -6.68 1.05 2.37
N THR A 108 -6.25 -0.21 2.29
CA THR A 108 -6.97 -1.25 1.57
C THR A 108 -7.30 -2.41 2.50
N SER A 109 -8.54 -2.90 2.42
CA SER A 109 -9.00 -4.05 3.20
C SER A 109 -9.04 -5.31 2.34
N LEU A 110 -8.50 -6.40 2.85
CA LEU A 110 -8.58 -7.73 2.22
C LEU A 110 -9.98 -8.36 2.33
N TYR A 111 -10.81 -7.86 3.23
CA TYR A 111 -12.11 -8.47 3.57
C TYR A 111 -13.29 -7.90 2.76
N GLY A 112 -13.03 -7.18 1.67
CA GLY A 112 -14.09 -6.68 0.79
C GLY A 112 -15.19 -5.93 1.53
N SER A 113 -16.39 -6.52 1.58
CA SER A 113 -17.57 -5.92 2.22
C SER A 113 -17.58 -6.00 3.75
N TYR A 114 -16.76 -6.87 4.36
CA TYR A 114 -16.73 -7.08 5.83
C TYR A 114 -15.50 -6.45 6.47
N SER A 115 -15.27 -5.20 6.20
CA SER A 115 -14.10 -4.47 6.69
C SER A 115 -14.33 -3.87 8.08
N MET A 116 -13.27 -3.83 8.90
CA MET A 116 -13.27 -3.13 10.19
C MET A 116 -13.50 -1.61 10.06
N TYR A 117 -13.28 -1.05 8.87
CA TYR A 117 -13.51 0.37 8.59
C TYR A 117 -14.98 0.72 8.41
N ASN A 118 -15.83 -0.28 8.12
CA ASN A 118 -17.27 -0.07 8.02
C ASN A 118 -17.84 0.39 9.37
N SER A 119 -18.82 1.26 9.33
CA SER A 119 -19.46 1.87 10.50
C SER A 119 -18.58 2.85 11.31
N LEU A 120 -17.38 3.14 10.88
CA LEU A 120 -16.59 4.26 11.39
C LEU A 120 -16.88 5.49 10.54
N LYS A 121 -17.51 6.51 11.10
CA LYS A 121 -18.04 7.67 10.37
C LYS A 121 -17.02 8.42 9.52
N TRP A 122 -15.76 8.39 9.93
CA TRP A 122 -14.66 9.10 9.24
C TRP A 122 -13.90 8.24 8.23
N TRP A 123 -14.16 6.93 8.16
CA TRP A 123 -13.65 6.08 7.13
C TRP A 123 -14.66 5.93 5.99
N HIS A 124 -14.29 6.39 4.80
CA HIS A 124 -15.14 6.35 3.61
C HIS A 124 -14.66 5.27 2.66
N LYS A 125 -15.55 4.36 2.27
CA LYS A 125 -15.26 3.38 1.22
C LYS A 125 -15.29 4.09 -0.13
N CYS A 126 -14.12 4.19 -0.78
CA CYS A 126 -13.98 4.86 -2.07
C CYS A 126 -14.32 3.96 -3.26
N GLY A 127 -14.18 2.64 -3.07
CA GLY A 127 -14.40 1.65 -4.11
C GLY A 127 -13.68 0.35 -3.82
N SER A 128 -13.38 -0.41 -4.86
CA SER A 128 -12.71 -1.70 -4.77
C SER A 128 -11.61 -1.82 -5.81
N SER A 129 -10.46 -2.30 -5.38
CA SER A 129 -9.31 -2.55 -6.25
C SER A 129 -9.10 -4.04 -6.42
N THR A 130 -9.06 -4.52 -7.65
CA THR A 130 -8.62 -5.87 -7.98
C THR A 130 -7.10 -5.91 -8.07
N GLY A 131 -6.44 -6.01 -6.92
CA GLY A 131 -5.00 -6.25 -6.88
C GLY A 131 -4.68 -7.64 -7.38
N LYS A 132 -3.98 -7.75 -8.50
CA LYS A 132 -3.46 -9.03 -8.98
C LYS A 132 -2.11 -9.30 -8.32
N MET A 133 -2.01 -10.38 -7.57
CA MET A 133 -0.74 -10.92 -7.12
C MET A 133 -0.32 -12.05 -8.06
N THR A 134 0.82 -11.88 -8.70
CA THR A 134 1.45 -12.95 -9.49
C THR A 134 2.38 -13.73 -8.57
N ILE A 135 2.29 -15.06 -8.58
CA ILE A 135 3.23 -15.95 -7.89
C ILE A 135 4.61 -15.70 -8.51
N LYS A 136 5.57 -15.41 -7.65
CA LYS A 136 6.95 -15.16 -8.05
C LYS A 136 7.78 -16.39 -7.75
N PRO A 137 8.68 -16.80 -8.65
CA PRO A 137 9.69 -17.83 -8.34
C PRO A 137 10.68 -17.28 -7.29
N ASP A 138 11.49 -18.15 -6.73
CA ASP A 138 12.62 -17.74 -5.90
C ASP A 138 13.58 -16.81 -6.68
N ASP A 139 14.43 -16.12 -5.96
CA ASP A 139 15.31 -15.10 -6.58
C ASP A 139 16.34 -15.71 -7.54
N ILE A 140 16.77 -16.95 -7.33
CA ILE A 140 17.74 -17.62 -8.21
C ILE A 140 17.09 -17.89 -9.57
N VAL A 141 15.94 -18.53 -9.57
CA VAL A 141 15.14 -18.83 -10.77
C VAL A 141 14.74 -17.55 -11.49
N TYR A 142 14.27 -16.53 -10.73
CA TYR A 142 13.90 -15.24 -11.31
C TYR A 142 15.09 -14.58 -12.03
N ASN A 143 16.25 -14.55 -11.40
CA ASN A 143 17.44 -13.90 -11.98
C ASN A 143 17.94 -14.64 -13.25
N THR A 144 17.88 -15.96 -13.24
CA THR A 144 18.20 -16.79 -14.42
C THR A 144 17.28 -16.46 -15.59
N TRP A 145 15.97 -16.42 -15.35
CA TRP A 145 14.99 -16.07 -16.38
C TRP A 145 15.11 -14.62 -16.84
N HIS A 146 15.40 -13.72 -15.90
CA HIS A 146 15.60 -12.31 -16.22
C HIS A 146 16.80 -12.10 -17.14
N GLN A 147 17.91 -12.81 -16.88
CA GLN A 147 19.08 -12.77 -17.76
C GLN A 147 18.74 -13.34 -19.15
N TRP A 148 18.07 -14.49 -19.19
CA TRP A 148 17.64 -15.08 -20.46
C TRP A 148 16.79 -14.11 -21.31
N ILE A 149 15.86 -13.38 -20.71
CA ILE A 149 15.05 -12.36 -21.42
C ILE A 149 15.94 -11.26 -21.99
N LYS A 150 16.93 -10.78 -21.24
CA LYS A 150 17.85 -9.75 -21.72
C LYS A 150 18.65 -10.23 -22.94
N ASP A 151 19.08 -11.48 -22.90
CA ASP A 151 19.93 -12.05 -23.95
C ASP A 151 19.14 -12.43 -25.21
N ASN A 152 17.91 -12.91 -25.06
CA ASN A 152 17.12 -13.46 -26.17
C ASN A 152 16.01 -12.53 -26.66
N LYS A 153 15.61 -11.51 -25.87
CA LYS A 153 14.53 -10.58 -26.18
C LYS A 153 14.89 -9.14 -25.82
N ALA A 154 16.11 -8.72 -26.21
CA ALA A 154 16.71 -7.44 -25.83
C ALA A 154 15.82 -6.23 -26.19
N ASP A 155 15.26 -6.20 -27.39
CA ASP A 155 14.44 -5.08 -27.86
C ASP A 155 13.11 -5.00 -27.13
N GLU A 156 12.42 -6.15 -26.93
CA GLU A 156 11.18 -6.23 -26.17
C GLU A 156 11.43 -5.82 -24.70
N TYR A 157 12.53 -6.27 -24.13
CA TYR A 157 12.95 -5.91 -22.78
C TYR A 157 13.20 -4.41 -22.65
N LYS A 158 13.97 -3.81 -23.56
CA LYS A 158 14.23 -2.39 -23.60
C LYS A 158 12.94 -1.58 -23.69
N LYS A 159 12.04 -1.95 -24.60
CA LYS A 159 10.72 -1.33 -24.75
C LYS A 159 9.88 -1.44 -23.47
N ALA A 160 9.86 -2.60 -22.83
CA ALA A 160 9.11 -2.83 -21.60
C ALA A 160 9.68 -2.05 -20.39
N MET A 161 11.00 -1.79 -20.39
CA MET A 161 11.69 -1.04 -19.34
C MET A 161 11.83 0.45 -19.63
N THR A 162 11.39 0.92 -20.79
CA THR A 162 11.35 2.35 -21.10
C THR A 162 10.21 3.00 -20.30
N GLN A 163 10.54 4.11 -19.65
CA GLN A 163 9.55 4.92 -18.97
C GLN A 163 8.79 5.80 -19.97
N LYS A 164 7.60 6.19 -19.59
CA LYS A 164 6.89 7.25 -20.32
C LYS A 164 7.66 8.56 -20.21
N GLU A 165 7.65 9.34 -21.27
CA GLU A 165 8.27 10.65 -21.33
C GLU A 165 7.84 11.53 -20.14
N GLY A 166 8.78 12.20 -19.48
CA GLY A 166 8.52 13.05 -18.33
C GLY A 166 8.48 12.35 -16.95
N VAL A 167 8.66 11.02 -16.88
CA VAL A 167 8.70 10.29 -15.60
C VAL A 167 10.15 9.98 -15.21
N ASN A 168 10.64 10.62 -14.15
CA ASN A 168 11.95 10.34 -13.58
C ASN A 168 11.85 9.28 -12.48
N GLY A 169 12.80 8.33 -12.45
CA GLY A 169 12.89 7.31 -11.39
C GLY A 169 12.85 5.86 -11.91
N PRO A 170 12.87 4.85 -11.05
CA PRO A 170 12.86 3.45 -11.49
C PRO A 170 11.50 3.05 -12.06
N VAL A 171 11.51 2.16 -13.04
CA VAL A 171 10.30 1.65 -13.70
C VAL A 171 9.40 0.95 -12.68
N THR A 172 8.20 1.50 -12.45
CA THR A 172 7.22 0.91 -11.54
C THR A 172 6.76 -0.45 -12.07
N GLY A 173 6.81 -1.48 -11.21
CA GLY A 173 6.38 -2.82 -11.58
C GLY A 173 7.35 -3.57 -12.50
N ALA A 174 8.62 -3.16 -12.59
CA ALA A 174 9.64 -3.80 -13.44
C ALA A 174 9.67 -5.33 -13.28
N LYS A 175 9.70 -5.85 -12.06
CA LYS A 175 9.63 -7.30 -11.81
C LYS A 175 8.40 -7.98 -12.43
N ASN A 176 7.24 -7.35 -12.33
CA ASN A 176 6.00 -7.92 -12.91
C ASN A 176 6.01 -7.88 -14.44
N ARG A 177 6.62 -6.85 -15.05
CA ARG A 177 6.80 -6.78 -16.50
C ARG A 177 7.73 -7.90 -17.00
N VAL A 178 8.85 -8.12 -16.32
CA VAL A 178 9.77 -9.22 -16.62
C VAL A 178 9.06 -10.58 -16.49
N LEU A 179 8.33 -10.82 -15.40
CA LEU A 179 7.56 -12.05 -15.20
C LEU A 179 6.52 -12.27 -16.31
N SER A 180 5.85 -11.23 -16.75
CA SER A 180 4.89 -11.33 -17.87
C SER A 180 5.59 -11.73 -19.16
N MET A 181 6.77 -11.17 -19.46
CA MET A 181 7.57 -11.54 -20.63
C MET A 181 8.03 -12.99 -20.56
N ILE A 182 8.49 -13.44 -19.38
CA ILE A 182 8.91 -14.83 -19.14
C ILE A 182 7.74 -15.79 -19.40
N PHE A 183 6.58 -15.54 -18.79
CA PHE A 183 5.40 -16.39 -18.97
C PHE A 183 4.92 -16.44 -20.42
N GLN A 184 4.94 -15.31 -21.12
CA GLN A 184 4.65 -15.26 -22.55
C GLN A 184 5.64 -16.10 -23.36
N SER A 185 6.94 -16.00 -23.03
CA SER A 185 7.99 -16.77 -23.73
C SER A 185 7.87 -18.27 -23.51
N LEU A 186 7.37 -18.68 -22.38
CA LEU A 186 7.10 -20.09 -22.02
C LEU A 186 5.70 -20.57 -22.43
N ASN A 187 4.92 -19.71 -23.09
CA ASN A 187 3.51 -19.97 -23.44
C ASN A 187 2.64 -20.34 -22.23
N ILE A 188 2.96 -19.76 -21.08
CA ILE A 188 2.23 -19.98 -19.83
C ILE A 188 1.16 -18.90 -19.67
N LYS A 189 -0.10 -19.33 -19.46
CA LYS A 189 -1.18 -18.39 -19.17
C LYS A 189 -0.99 -17.80 -17.77
N THR A 190 -0.79 -16.49 -17.69
CA THR A 190 -0.59 -15.77 -16.42
C THR A 190 -1.78 -15.92 -15.45
N SER A 191 -3.00 -16.18 -15.96
CA SER A 191 -4.18 -16.43 -15.15
C SER A 191 -4.02 -17.60 -14.18
N ASN A 192 -3.21 -18.60 -14.51
CA ASN A 192 -2.99 -19.78 -13.68
C ASN A 192 -2.11 -19.47 -12.44
N TYR A 193 -1.37 -18.37 -12.47
CA TYR A 193 -0.40 -17.95 -11.44
C TYR A 193 -0.75 -16.59 -10.84
N THR A 194 -1.94 -16.10 -11.13
CA THR A 194 -2.38 -14.79 -10.68
C THR A 194 -3.58 -14.96 -9.74
N HIS A 195 -3.42 -14.51 -8.50
CA HIS A 195 -4.53 -14.42 -7.56
C HIS A 195 -5.04 -12.98 -7.56
N GLY A 196 -6.33 -12.82 -7.84
CA GLY A 196 -7.03 -11.55 -7.71
C GLY A 196 -7.94 -11.60 -6.48
N TYR A 197 -7.65 -10.76 -5.48
CA TYR A 197 -8.58 -10.50 -4.38
C TYR A 197 -9.14 -9.10 -4.53
N GLU A 198 -10.45 -8.99 -4.47
CA GLU A 198 -11.09 -7.70 -4.38
C GLU A 198 -10.76 -7.08 -3.01
N ARG A 199 -10.13 -5.91 -3.05
CA ARG A 199 -9.78 -5.14 -1.84
C ARG A 199 -10.64 -3.90 -1.78
N GLY A 200 -11.33 -3.70 -0.66
CA GLY A 200 -11.98 -2.43 -0.42
C GLY A 200 -10.94 -1.32 -0.26
N VAL A 201 -11.12 -0.21 -0.97
CA VAL A 201 -10.29 1.00 -0.82
C VAL A 201 -11.01 1.96 0.11
N TYR A 202 -10.33 2.40 1.15
CA TYR A 202 -10.86 3.31 2.15
C TYR A 202 -9.98 4.55 2.28
N TYR A 203 -10.60 5.68 2.55
CA TYR A 203 -9.94 6.94 2.82
C TYR A 203 -10.55 7.61 4.04
N SER A 204 -9.70 8.23 4.85
CA SER A 204 -10.12 9.02 6.01
C SER A 204 -9.42 10.36 6.00
N CYS A 205 -10.17 11.45 6.17
CA CYS A 205 -9.62 12.79 6.40
C CYS A 205 -9.36 13.00 7.90
N PHE A 206 -8.28 13.70 8.21
CA PHE A 206 -8.08 14.31 9.52
C PHE A 206 -8.83 15.64 9.57
N TYR A 207 -9.75 15.79 10.48
CA TYR A 207 -10.47 17.02 10.75
C TYR A 207 -9.82 17.80 11.89
#